data_5f1742ee4d0006ade5c0e8f9342f1f8d
#
_entry.id   5f1742ee4d0006ade5c0e8f9342f1f8d
#
_cell.length_a   1.000
_cell.length_b   1.000
_cell.length_c   1.000
_cell.angle_alpha   90.00
_cell.angle_beta   90.00
_cell.angle_gamma   90.00
#
_symmetry.space_group_name_H-M   'P 1'
#
loop_
_entity.id
_entity.type
_entity.pdbx_description
1 polymer ?
#
loop_
_entity_poly.entity_id
_entity_poly.type
_entity_poly.pdbx_seq_one_letter_code
_entity_poly.pdbx_strand_id
1 'polypeptide(L)'
;GNVTDVEKYKAGVFAREEEGTTGIGEGIAIPHAKTDAVNAPGLAAMVIPAGVDYDALDGQPVDLVFLIAAPNTEDNVHLEVLSRLSMLLMDESFKQNLLKAKTVEEFLAVVDRAENAKNEAEEEKAVNVPDSGYRVLAVTACPTGIAHTYMAAESLENTAKELGYTIKVETNGSGGDKNVLTAEEIAACDGIIVAADKEVRMARFDGKPVIVTKVADGIHKPQELIEDIINGRAKVYHNDGKGEENAGIGDESLGRKLYKALMNGVSHMLPFVIGGGILIALSFICDGANAGTDVFGNGTALAKFFNTVGNTAFGMMFPILAGYIAMAIGERPALMPGIVGGLLAKAGTSIFLPEDQWVSSGFFGALIAGFVAGYLMVLIKKLLEKLPHALEGTKPVLLYPFLGIVAMGAIMIFIVNPPMGAFNTWLNNVLTNMGEGSKITLGAVLGGMMAIDFGGPFNKAAYVFGTASIASGQFDMMAAVMAGGMVPPLAIALATTFFKNRFTKSEQQTTVTNYIMGLSFITEGAIPFAASDPLRIIPPCVVGSAIAGALSMAFGCGSRAPHGGIFVIGIIDHGPMFLLAILIGAVVGMAGIVLLKKPLKAD
;
A
#
# COMPACT_ATOMS: atom_id res chain seq x y z
N GLY A 1 -37.68 -2.05 -28.52
CA GLY A 1 -37.00 -1.83 -27.32
C GLY A 1 -35.57 -2.32 -27.30
N ASN A 2 -34.91 -2.02 -26.21
CA ASN A 2 -33.48 -2.35 -26.02
C ASN A 2 -33.24 -3.87 -25.84
N VAL A 3 -34.28 -4.60 -25.37
CA VAL A 3 -34.27 -6.05 -25.21
C VAL A 3 -35.05 -6.71 -26.36
N THR A 4 -34.40 -7.59 -27.11
CA THR A 4 -34.98 -8.29 -28.28
C THR A 4 -35.63 -9.62 -27.92
N ASP A 5 -35.11 -10.29 -26.87
CA ASP A 5 -35.64 -11.55 -26.36
C ASP A 5 -35.74 -11.46 -24.82
N VAL A 6 -36.94 -11.25 -24.33
CA VAL A 6 -37.22 -11.02 -22.90
C VAL A 6 -36.97 -12.28 -22.08
N GLU A 7 -37.31 -13.48 -22.59
CA GLU A 7 -37.14 -14.72 -21.85
C GLU A 7 -35.65 -15.08 -21.73
N LYS A 8 -34.86 -14.86 -22.78
CA LYS A 8 -33.42 -15.05 -22.76
C LYS A 8 -32.75 -14.05 -21.81
N TYR A 9 -33.17 -12.79 -21.81
CA TYR A 9 -32.66 -11.77 -20.88
C TYR A 9 -32.99 -12.13 -19.42
N LYS A 10 -34.25 -12.52 -19.16
CA LYS A 10 -34.72 -12.95 -17.84
C LYS A 10 -33.90 -14.14 -17.31
N ALA A 11 -33.64 -15.16 -18.17
CA ALA A 11 -32.80 -16.28 -17.82
C ALA A 11 -31.38 -15.84 -17.44
N GLY A 12 -30.82 -14.85 -18.14
CA GLY A 12 -29.53 -14.26 -17.81
C GLY A 12 -29.49 -13.55 -16.46
N VAL A 13 -30.57 -12.82 -16.11
CA VAL A 13 -30.69 -12.16 -14.80
C VAL A 13 -30.75 -13.20 -13.67
N PHE A 14 -31.55 -14.26 -13.83
CA PHE A 14 -31.63 -15.33 -12.83
C PHE A 14 -30.33 -16.11 -12.70
N ALA A 15 -29.66 -16.41 -13.80
CA ALA A 15 -28.35 -17.07 -13.76
C ALA A 15 -27.31 -16.22 -13.00
N ARG A 16 -27.36 -14.89 -13.17
CA ARG A 16 -26.48 -13.97 -12.43
C ARG A 16 -26.84 -13.94 -10.93
N GLU A 17 -28.13 -14.01 -10.60
CA GLU A 17 -28.60 -14.04 -9.22
C GLU A 17 -28.19 -15.34 -8.49
N GLU A 18 -28.15 -16.47 -9.20
CA GLU A 18 -27.68 -17.76 -8.67
C GLU A 18 -26.18 -17.76 -8.31
N GLU A 19 -25.35 -16.90 -8.93
CA GLU A 19 -23.94 -16.72 -8.56
C GLU A 19 -23.75 -15.99 -7.24
N GLY A 20 -24.76 -15.26 -6.79
CA GLY A 20 -24.81 -14.50 -5.54
C GLY A 20 -25.80 -13.36 -5.64
N THR A 21 -26.49 -13.08 -4.53
CA THR A 21 -27.55 -12.07 -4.51
C THR A 21 -27.08 -10.70 -5.00
N THR A 22 -27.92 -10.05 -5.80
CA THR A 22 -27.75 -8.65 -6.20
C THR A 22 -28.48 -7.67 -5.29
N GLY A 23 -29.08 -8.14 -4.20
CA GLY A 23 -29.58 -7.35 -3.08
C GLY A 23 -28.43 -6.86 -2.23
N ILE A 24 -28.01 -5.60 -2.43
CA ILE A 24 -26.79 -5.04 -1.83
C ILE A 24 -26.98 -4.58 -0.38
N GLY A 25 -28.19 -4.67 0.14
CA GLY A 25 -28.57 -4.18 1.46
C GLY A 25 -29.24 -2.81 1.41
N GLU A 26 -29.59 -2.29 2.59
CA GLU A 26 -30.27 -1.00 2.76
C GLU A 26 -31.55 -0.84 1.93
N GLY A 27 -32.28 -1.93 1.67
CA GLY A 27 -33.50 -1.95 0.89
C GLY A 27 -33.29 -1.84 -0.62
N ILE A 28 -32.09 -2.07 -1.15
CA ILE A 28 -31.75 -1.88 -2.56
C ILE A 28 -31.34 -3.21 -3.19
N ALA A 29 -31.85 -3.47 -4.42
CA ALA A 29 -31.34 -4.54 -5.28
C ALA A 29 -31.04 -4.01 -6.69
N ILE A 30 -29.98 -4.56 -7.30
CA ILE A 30 -29.52 -4.16 -8.64
C ILE A 30 -29.38 -5.42 -9.53
N PRO A 31 -30.46 -6.13 -9.86
CA PRO A 31 -30.40 -7.24 -10.80
C PRO A 31 -29.92 -6.76 -12.17
N HIS A 32 -29.04 -7.54 -12.79
CA HIS A 32 -28.46 -7.17 -14.08
C HIS A 32 -28.06 -8.39 -14.90
N ALA A 33 -28.07 -8.23 -16.22
CA ALA A 33 -27.50 -9.24 -17.12
C ALA A 33 -26.83 -8.60 -18.33
N LYS A 34 -25.72 -9.21 -18.76
CA LYS A 34 -25.02 -8.94 -20.01
C LYS A 34 -25.31 -10.09 -20.99
N THR A 35 -26.03 -9.82 -22.07
CA THR A 35 -26.51 -10.88 -22.98
C THR A 35 -26.72 -10.36 -24.40
N ASP A 36 -26.61 -11.26 -25.37
CA ASP A 36 -26.90 -10.99 -26.79
C ASP A 36 -28.38 -10.68 -27.07
N ALA A 37 -29.27 -10.90 -26.08
CA ALA A 37 -30.65 -10.51 -26.16
C ALA A 37 -30.90 -9.00 -25.93
N VAL A 38 -29.84 -8.23 -25.68
CA VAL A 38 -29.86 -6.79 -25.48
C VAL A 38 -29.10 -6.09 -26.60
N ASN A 39 -29.78 -5.19 -27.32
CA ASN A 39 -29.20 -4.42 -28.43
C ASN A 39 -28.59 -3.07 -27.97
N ALA A 40 -29.15 -2.48 -26.93
CA ALA A 40 -28.69 -1.22 -26.37
C ALA A 40 -28.85 -1.25 -24.86
N PRO A 41 -27.93 -0.58 -24.10
CA PRO A 41 -28.03 -0.49 -22.65
C PRO A 41 -29.38 0.08 -22.21
N GLY A 42 -29.91 -0.47 -21.11
CA GLY A 42 -31.15 -0.02 -20.53
C GLY A 42 -31.13 -0.12 -19.01
N LEU A 43 -31.77 0.86 -18.36
CA LEU A 43 -31.99 0.88 -16.93
C LEU A 43 -33.50 1.03 -16.67
N ALA A 44 -34.05 0.16 -15.82
CA ALA A 44 -35.40 0.28 -15.32
C ALA A 44 -35.39 0.30 -13.79
N ALA A 45 -36.21 1.12 -13.18
CA ALA A 45 -36.33 1.21 -11.73
C ALA A 45 -37.75 0.85 -11.27
N MET A 46 -37.86 0.25 -10.08
CA MET A 46 -39.13 -0.09 -9.46
C MET A 46 -39.06 0.21 -7.95
N VAL A 47 -40.10 0.91 -7.47
CA VAL A 47 -40.32 1.14 -6.03
C VAL A 47 -41.35 0.14 -5.54
N ILE A 48 -41.04 -0.55 -4.44
CA ILE A 48 -41.89 -1.58 -3.81
C ILE A 48 -42.23 -1.11 -2.38
N PRO A 49 -43.27 -0.32 -2.15
CA PRO A 49 -43.51 0.29 -0.84
C PRO A 49 -43.72 -0.70 0.32
N ALA A 50 -44.12 -1.93 0.02
CA ALA A 50 -44.29 -2.98 1.03
C ALA A 50 -42.97 -3.74 1.34
N GLY A 51 -41.93 -3.49 0.56
CA GLY A 51 -40.72 -4.32 0.55
C GLY A 51 -40.95 -5.72 0.00
N VAL A 52 -39.90 -6.37 -0.48
CA VAL A 52 -39.94 -7.77 -0.92
C VAL A 52 -38.73 -8.47 -0.31
N ASP A 53 -38.92 -9.72 0.11
CA ASP A 53 -37.81 -10.59 0.52
C ASP A 53 -37.02 -10.96 -0.74
N TYR A 54 -35.79 -10.41 -0.82
CA TYR A 54 -34.91 -10.53 -1.97
C TYR A 54 -33.65 -11.35 -1.65
N ASP A 55 -33.57 -11.89 -0.43
CA ASP A 55 -32.35 -12.53 0.08
C ASP A 55 -31.14 -11.56 0.07
N ALA A 56 -31.38 -10.27 0.42
CA ALA A 56 -30.36 -9.23 0.42
C ALA A 56 -29.25 -9.50 1.45
N LEU A 57 -28.05 -8.97 1.22
CA LEU A 57 -26.84 -9.22 2.05
C LEU A 57 -27.02 -8.87 3.54
N ASP A 58 -27.93 -7.93 3.87
CA ASP A 58 -28.24 -7.51 5.24
C ASP A 58 -29.50 -8.18 5.81
N GLY A 59 -30.14 -9.05 5.04
CA GLY A 59 -31.38 -9.74 5.42
C GLY A 59 -32.61 -8.81 5.57
N GLN A 60 -32.55 -7.58 5.05
CA GLN A 60 -33.66 -6.64 5.09
C GLN A 60 -34.48 -6.70 3.80
N PRO A 61 -35.80 -6.42 3.84
CA PRO A 61 -36.62 -6.35 2.63
C PRO A 61 -36.14 -5.26 1.68
N VAL A 62 -36.19 -5.55 0.37
CA VAL A 62 -35.85 -4.60 -0.70
C VAL A 62 -37.08 -3.80 -1.10
N ASP A 63 -36.98 -2.48 -1.09
CA ASP A 63 -38.04 -1.52 -1.47
C ASP A 63 -37.72 -0.75 -2.74
N LEU A 64 -36.45 -0.83 -3.23
CA LEU A 64 -36.00 -0.15 -4.45
C LEU A 64 -35.16 -1.11 -5.32
N VAL A 65 -35.60 -1.34 -6.54
CA VAL A 65 -34.96 -2.25 -7.49
C VAL A 65 -34.55 -1.51 -8.75
N PHE A 66 -33.30 -1.68 -9.17
CA PHE A 66 -32.73 -1.19 -10.42
C PHE A 66 -32.33 -2.36 -11.32
N LEU A 67 -33.02 -2.55 -12.43
CA LEU A 67 -32.77 -3.61 -13.39
C LEU A 67 -31.91 -3.07 -14.56
N ILE A 68 -30.69 -3.62 -14.72
CA ILE A 68 -29.75 -3.17 -15.77
C ILE A 68 -29.69 -4.21 -16.88
N ALA A 69 -29.99 -3.79 -18.11
CA ALA A 69 -29.79 -4.59 -19.32
C ALA A 69 -28.57 -4.09 -20.09
N ALA A 70 -27.62 -4.97 -20.38
CA ALA A 70 -26.42 -4.63 -21.12
C ALA A 70 -26.18 -5.57 -22.32
N PRO A 71 -25.79 -5.03 -23.49
CA PRO A 71 -25.42 -5.84 -24.64
C PRO A 71 -24.09 -6.59 -24.36
N ASN A 72 -23.94 -7.75 -25.01
CA ASN A 72 -22.71 -8.55 -24.89
C ASN A 72 -21.64 -8.03 -25.87
N THR A 73 -21.18 -6.79 -25.64
CA THR A 73 -20.08 -6.13 -26.36
C THR A 73 -18.81 -6.12 -25.53
N GLU A 74 -17.67 -5.77 -26.11
CA GLU A 74 -16.41 -5.61 -25.39
C GLU A 74 -16.44 -4.43 -24.42
N ASP A 75 -17.30 -3.47 -24.62
CA ASP A 75 -17.48 -2.31 -23.76
C ASP A 75 -18.15 -2.67 -22.44
N ASN A 76 -17.57 -2.21 -21.33
CA ASN A 76 -18.07 -2.47 -19.98
C ASN A 76 -19.11 -1.44 -19.50
N VAL A 77 -20.02 -1.02 -20.37
CA VAL A 77 -21.06 -0.01 -20.08
C VAL A 77 -21.90 -0.36 -18.85
N HIS A 78 -22.16 -1.65 -18.60
CA HIS A 78 -22.92 -2.08 -17.42
C HIS A 78 -22.17 -1.80 -16.11
N LEU A 79 -20.84 -1.89 -16.09
CA LEU A 79 -20.02 -1.57 -14.90
C LEU A 79 -19.98 -0.07 -14.64
N GLU A 80 -19.99 0.75 -15.69
CA GLU A 80 -20.06 2.21 -15.58
C GLU A 80 -21.40 2.66 -15.00
N VAL A 81 -22.50 2.13 -15.53
CA VAL A 81 -23.86 2.40 -15.01
C VAL A 81 -24.00 1.91 -13.56
N LEU A 82 -23.52 0.70 -13.24
CA LEU A 82 -23.49 0.17 -11.88
C LEU A 82 -22.72 1.06 -10.92
N SER A 83 -21.53 1.49 -11.31
CA SER A 83 -20.67 2.34 -10.49
C SER A 83 -21.32 3.71 -10.24
N ARG A 84 -21.88 4.33 -11.28
CA ARG A 84 -22.53 5.64 -11.21
C ARG A 84 -23.79 5.59 -10.35
N LEU A 85 -24.61 4.55 -10.52
CA LEU A 85 -25.82 4.33 -9.73
C LEU A 85 -25.48 4.06 -8.26
N SER A 86 -24.50 3.19 -7.98
CA SER A 86 -24.07 2.89 -6.61
C SER A 86 -23.60 4.13 -5.86
N MET A 87 -22.88 5.03 -6.53
CA MET A 87 -22.44 6.29 -5.92
C MET A 87 -23.61 7.23 -5.58
N LEU A 88 -24.67 7.29 -6.40
CA LEU A 88 -25.85 8.10 -6.12
C LEU A 88 -26.67 7.50 -4.98
N LEU A 89 -26.76 6.18 -4.90
CA LEU A 89 -27.50 5.46 -3.87
C LEU A 89 -26.85 5.49 -2.49
N MET A 90 -25.56 5.87 -2.38
CA MET A 90 -24.91 6.14 -1.10
C MET A 90 -25.42 7.43 -0.41
N ASP A 91 -26.14 8.28 -1.13
CA ASP A 91 -26.81 9.46 -0.54
C ASP A 91 -28.20 9.08 -0.04
N GLU A 92 -28.35 9.00 1.29
CA GLU A 92 -29.61 8.65 1.96
C GLU A 92 -30.75 9.62 1.56
N SER A 93 -30.45 10.90 1.31
CA SER A 93 -31.45 11.87 0.89
C SER A 93 -31.98 11.59 -0.53
N PHE A 94 -31.10 11.14 -1.43
CA PHE A 94 -31.47 10.72 -2.77
C PHE A 94 -32.41 9.51 -2.75
N LYS A 95 -32.03 8.46 -2.00
CA LYS A 95 -32.84 7.26 -1.81
C LYS A 95 -34.24 7.60 -1.26
N GLN A 96 -34.28 8.38 -0.17
CA GLN A 96 -35.55 8.78 0.45
C GLN A 96 -36.47 9.59 -0.51
N ASN A 97 -35.89 10.40 -1.39
CA ASN A 97 -36.65 11.15 -2.38
C ASN A 97 -37.18 10.24 -3.49
N LEU A 98 -36.42 9.21 -3.90
CA LEU A 98 -36.89 8.20 -4.85
C LEU A 98 -38.07 7.40 -4.29
N LEU A 99 -37.99 6.97 -3.03
CA LEU A 99 -39.09 6.23 -2.36
C LEU A 99 -40.36 7.07 -2.16
N LYS A 100 -40.24 8.39 -2.06
CA LYS A 100 -41.40 9.32 -1.94
C LYS A 100 -42.06 9.70 -3.25
N ALA A 101 -41.40 9.47 -4.39
CA ALA A 101 -41.91 9.77 -5.70
C ALA A 101 -43.17 8.93 -6.01
N LYS A 102 -44.26 9.59 -6.39
CA LYS A 102 -45.55 8.94 -6.66
C LYS A 102 -45.82 8.73 -8.15
N THR A 103 -45.08 9.41 -8.99
CA THR A 103 -45.19 9.30 -10.46
C THR A 103 -43.84 9.09 -11.10
N VAL A 104 -43.83 8.60 -12.34
CA VAL A 104 -42.58 8.39 -13.11
C VAL A 104 -41.88 9.73 -13.33
N GLU A 105 -42.59 10.79 -13.55
CA GLU A 105 -42.05 12.13 -13.78
C GLU A 105 -41.36 12.66 -12.52
N GLU A 106 -41.96 12.44 -11.34
CA GLU A 106 -41.34 12.80 -10.06
C GLU A 106 -40.04 11.99 -9.81
N PHE A 107 -40.10 10.69 -10.10
CA PHE A 107 -38.92 9.81 -9.95
C PHE A 107 -37.78 10.25 -10.85
N LEU A 108 -38.04 10.46 -12.14
CA LEU A 108 -37.04 10.94 -13.11
C LEU A 108 -36.50 12.32 -12.73
N ALA A 109 -37.36 13.24 -12.25
CA ALA A 109 -36.92 14.56 -11.80
C ALA A 109 -35.97 14.49 -10.57
N VAL A 110 -36.08 13.48 -9.71
CA VAL A 110 -35.12 13.23 -8.62
C VAL A 110 -33.80 12.75 -9.18
N VAL A 111 -33.81 11.82 -10.15
CA VAL A 111 -32.62 11.31 -10.81
C VAL A 111 -31.89 12.43 -11.55
N ASP A 112 -32.61 13.17 -12.42
CA ASP A 112 -32.07 14.29 -13.21
C ASP A 112 -31.44 15.36 -12.30
N ARG A 113 -32.09 15.67 -11.17
CA ARG A 113 -31.56 16.66 -10.21
C ARG A 113 -30.29 16.18 -9.55
N ALA A 114 -30.21 14.90 -9.19
CA ALA A 114 -29.01 14.32 -8.57
C ALA A 114 -27.86 14.20 -9.60
N GLU A 115 -28.16 13.83 -10.84
CA GLU A 115 -27.17 13.82 -11.93
C GLU A 115 -26.70 15.23 -12.27
N ASN A 116 -27.59 16.21 -12.36
CA ASN A 116 -27.23 17.60 -12.65
C ASN A 116 -26.41 18.20 -11.50
N ALA A 117 -26.81 17.99 -10.25
CA ALA A 117 -26.02 18.45 -9.09
C ALA A 117 -24.63 17.82 -9.04
N LYS A 118 -24.50 16.58 -9.52
CA LYS A 118 -23.20 15.90 -9.60
C LYS A 118 -22.39 16.35 -10.82
N ASN A 119 -23.05 16.54 -11.96
CA ASN A 119 -22.43 17.11 -13.16
C ASN A 119 -22.03 18.58 -12.90
N GLU A 120 -22.86 19.36 -12.18
CA GLU A 120 -22.50 20.71 -11.73
C GLU A 120 -21.32 20.68 -10.73
N ALA A 121 -21.26 19.70 -9.83
CA ALA A 121 -20.12 19.51 -8.93
C ALA A 121 -18.88 18.93 -9.64
N GLU A 122 -19.06 18.13 -10.69
CA GLU A 122 -18.00 17.69 -11.59
C GLU A 122 -17.64 18.81 -12.59
N GLU A 123 -18.61 19.62 -13.03
CA GLU A 123 -18.39 20.84 -13.80
C GLU A 123 -17.84 21.97 -12.94
N GLU A 124 -18.20 22.15 -11.67
CA GLU A 124 -17.50 23.05 -10.75
C GLU A 124 -16.06 22.57 -10.45
N LYS A 125 -15.81 21.28 -10.45
CA LYS A 125 -14.43 20.74 -10.47
C LYS A 125 -13.76 20.91 -11.83
N ALA A 126 -14.51 20.91 -12.93
CA ALA A 126 -14.04 21.15 -14.30
C ALA A 126 -14.05 22.64 -14.69
N VAL A 127 -14.93 23.48 -14.15
CA VAL A 127 -15.04 24.92 -14.40
C VAL A 127 -13.96 25.75 -13.70
N ASN A 128 -13.15 25.14 -12.84
CA ASN A 128 -11.87 25.72 -12.43
C ASN A 128 -10.69 25.37 -13.34
N VAL A 129 -10.94 24.84 -14.55
CA VAL A 129 -9.98 24.90 -15.65
C VAL A 129 -10.25 26.19 -16.40
N PRO A 130 -9.42 27.23 -16.28
CA PRO A 130 -9.52 28.40 -17.17
C PRO A 130 -9.40 27.91 -18.62
N ASP A 131 -9.90 28.67 -19.58
CA ASP A 131 -9.64 28.45 -21.03
C ASP A 131 -8.14 28.30 -21.37
N SER A 132 -7.24 28.53 -20.41
CA SER A 132 -5.78 28.38 -20.46
C SER A 132 -5.24 27.03 -19.95
N GLY A 133 -6.09 26.08 -19.46
CA GLY A 133 -5.65 24.79 -18.90
C GLY A 133 -5.05 24.86 -17.47
N TYR A 134 -4.52 23.74 -16.98
CA TYR A 134 -3.80 23.69 -15.70
C TYR A 134 -2.41 24.33 -15.87
N ARG A 135 -2.06 25.29 -15.01
CA ARG A 135 -0.74 25.91 -15.03
C ARG A 135 0.34 25.00 -14.48
N VAL A 136 0.03 24.29 -13.41
CA VAL A 136 0.95 23.35 -12.77
C VAL A 136 0.36 21.95 -12.83
N LEU A 137 1.19 20.97 -13.16
CA LEU A 137 0.84 19.56 -13.02
C LEU A 137 1.71 18.94 -11.92
N ALA A 138 1.21 17.91 -11.24
CA ALA A 138 2.03 17.18 -10.28
C ALA A 138 1.79 15.68 -10.36
N VAL A 139 2.80 14.92 -9.95
CA VAL A 139 2.70 13.46 -9.71
C VAL A 139 3.21 13.18 -8.32
N THR A 140 2.41 12.49 -7.52
CA THR A 140 2.80 12.07 -6.18
C THR A 140 2.85 10.56 -6.08
N ALA A 141 3.91 10.04 -5.49
CA ALA A 141 4.09 8.60 -5.31
C ALA A 141 4.97 8.28 -4.09
N CYS A 142 4.54 7.34 -3.26
CA CYS A 142 5.40 6.80 -2.22
C CYS A 142 5.51 5.27 -2.34
N PRO A 143 6.51 4.64 -1.74
CA PRO A 143 6.72 3.20 -1.85
C PRO A 143 5.53 2.35 -1.43
N THR A 144 4.80 2.74 -0.40
CA THR A 144 3.59 2.06 0.06
C THR A 144 2.35 2.45 -0.74
N GLY A 145 2.37 3.59 -1.43
CA GLY A 145 1.24 4.09 -2.22
C GLY A 145 0.02 4.49 -1.38
N ILE A 146 0.20 4.79 -0.09
CA ILE A 146 -0.90 5.08 0.84
C ILE A 146 -0.81 6.54 1.30
N ALA A 147 -0.58 6.80 2.60
CA ALA A 147 -0.74 8.10 3.23
C ALA A 147 0.06 9.23 2.56
N HIS A 148 1.37 9.09 2.40
CA HIS A 148 2.22 10.16 1.88
C HIS A 148 1.87 10.59 0.44
N THR A 149 1.42 9.64 -0.39
CA THR A 149 0.99 9.95 -1.76
C THR A 149 -0.20 10.91 -1.77
N TYR A 150 -1.21 10.61 -0.96
CA TYR A 150 -2.43 11.42 -0.91
C TYR A 150 -2.24 12.73 -0.15
N MET A 151 -1.43 12.72 0.93
CA MET A 151 -1.11 13.94 1.69
C MET A 151 -0.32 14.95 0.85
N ALA A 152 0.64 14.48 0.04
CA ALA A 152 1.37 15.36 -0.85
C ALA A 152 0.46 15.95 -1.94
N ALA A 153 -0.46 15.14 -2.48
CA ALA A 153 -1.44 15.62 -3.45
C ALA A 153 -2.34 16.70 -2.85
N GLU A 154 -2.94 16.42 -1.69
CA GLU A 154 -3.81 17.36 -0.97
C GLU A 154 -3.08 18.67 -0.60
N SER A 155 -1.85 18.57 -0.11
CA SER A 155 -1.03 19.74 0.24
C SER A 155 -0.72 20.62 -0.98
N LEU A 156 -0.36 20.01 -2.11
CA LEU A 156 -0.12 20.72 -3.36
C LEU A 156 -1.40 21.38 -3.90
N GLU A 157 -2.53 20.66 -3.89
CA GLU A 157 -3.83 21.18 -4.35
C GLU A 157 -4.32 22.35 -3.50
N ASN A 158 -4.28 22.22 -2.17
CA ASN A 158 -4.71 23.28 -1.25
C ASN A 158 -3.82 24.53 -1.38
N THR A 159 -2.50 24.36 -1.40
CA THR A 159 -1.56 25.47 -1.54
C THR A 159 -1.69 26.18 -2.90
N ALA A 160 -1.87 25.43 -3.99
CA ALA A 160 -2.10 26.04 -5.30
C ALA A 160 -3.39 26.88 -5.31
N LYS A 161 -4.45 26.37 -4.68
CA LYS A 161 -5.72 27.10 -4.53
C LYS A 161 -5.54 28.40 -3.72
N GLU A 162 -4.79 28.35 -2.60
CA GLU A 162 -4.47 29.54 -1.80
C GLU A 162 -3.66 30.58 -2.59
N LEU A 163 -2.74 30.14 -3.45
CA LEU A 163 -1.92 30.99 -4.30
C LEU A 163 -2.65 31.45 -5.58
N GLY A 164 -3.88 30.96 -5.84
CA GLY A 164 -4.67 31.31 -7.02
C GLY A 164 -4.19 30.65 -8.33
N TYR A 165 -3.48 29.52 -8.24
CA TYR A 165 -3.03 28.74 -9.39
C TYR A 165 -3.85 27.47 -9.61
N THR A 166 -4.02 27.10 -10.88
CA THR A 166 -4.66 25.84 -11.26
C THR A 166 -3.64 24.70 -11.26
N ILE A 167 -3.94 23.64 -10.52
CA ILE A 167 -3.09 22.43 -10.46
C ILE A 167 -3.92 21.16 -10.67
N LYS A 168 -3.34 20.17 -11.33
CA LYS A 168 -3.87 18.79 -11.34
C LYS A 168 -2.80 17.86 -10.81
N VAL A 169 -3.17 16.98 -9.85
CA VAL A 169 -2.25 16.06 -9.22
C VAL A 169 -2.62 14.61 -9.55
N GLU A 170 -1.74 13.93 -10.24
CA GLU A 170 -1.80 12.49 -10.44
C GLU A 170 -1.26 11.80 -9.20
N THR A 171 -1.98 10.82 -8.67
CA THR A 171 -1.55 10.02 -7.53
C THR A 171 -1.27 8.58 -7.94
N ASN A 172 -0.03 8.12 -7.80
CA ASN A 172 0.36 6.74 -8.03
C ASN A 172 0.32 5.95 -6.70
N GLY A 173 -0.90 5.63 -6.28
CA GLY A 173 -1.17 4.96 -5.00
C GLY A 173 -1.17 3.44 -5.08
N SER A 174 -1.40 2.78 -3.94
CA SER A 174 -1.55 1.31 -3.84
C SER A 174 -2.82 0.80 -4.52
N GLY A 175 -3.85 1.64 -4.64
CA GLY A 175 -5.10 1.37 -5.36
C GLY A 175 -5.05 1.67 -6.87
N GLY A 176 -3.85 1.87 -7.44
CA GLY A 176 -3.63 2.25 -8.83
C GLY A 176 -3.45 3.76 -9.03
N ASP A 177 -3.17 4.12 -10.30
CA ASP A 177 -2.97 5.51 -10.69
C ASP A 177 -4.32 6.22 -10.82
N LYS A 178 -4.48 7.38 -10.17
CA LYS A 178 -5.67 8.23 -10.25
C LYS A 178 -5.33 9.59 -10.83
N ASN A 179 -6.30 10.24 -11.47
CA ASN A 179 -6.16 11.57 -12.10
C ASN A 179 -4.99 11.61 -13.09
N VAL A 180 -4.82 10.58 -13.89
CA VAL A 180 -3.69 10.45 -14.83
C VAL A 180 -3.61 11.68 -15.72
N LEU A 181 -2.39 12.21 -15.87
CA LEU A 181 -2.12 13.40 -16.71
C LEU A 181 -2.18 13.03 -18.18
N THR A 182 -2.95 13.78 -18.97
CA THR A 182 -3.06 13.58 -20.41
C THR A 182 -1.93 14.27 -21.16
N ALA A 183 -1.68 13.85 -22.42
CA ALA A 183 -0.65 14.47 -23.25
C ALA A 183 -0.97 15.95 -23.56
N GLU A 184 -2.26 16.30 -23.66
CA GLU A 184 -2.73 17.66 -23.92
C GLU A 184 -2.49 18.56 -22.69
N GLU A 185 -2.81 18.07 -21.47
CA GLU A 185 -2.52 18.78 -20.23
C GLU A 185 -1.02 18.99 -20.03
N ILE A 186 -0.21 17.95 -20.29
CA ILE A 186 1.25 18.05 -20.23
C ILE A 186 1.78 19.08 -21.24
N ALA A 187 1.21 19.11 -22.47
CA ALA A 187 1.61 20.09 -23.48
C ALA A 187 1.26 21.52 -23.09
N ALA A 188 0.14 21.75 -22.40
CA ALA A 188 -0.38 23.07 -22.05
C ALA A 188 0.21 23.67 -20.77
N CYS A 189 0.71 22.88 -19.83
CA CYS A 189 1.16 23.35 -18.52
C CYS A 189 2.46 24.16 -18.56
N ASP A 190 2.66 25.01 -17.55
CA ASP A 190 3.90 25.78 -17.34
C ASP A 190 5.04 24.87 -16.83
N GLY A 191 4.72 23.82 -16.05
CA GLY A 191 5.68 22.84 -15.59
C GLY A 191 5.07 21.79 -14.68
N ILE A 192 5.91 20.81 -14.28
CA ILE A 192 5.48 19.59 -13.61
C ILE A 192 6.30 19.38 -12.33
N ILE A 193 5.61 19.06 -11.22
CA ILE A 193 6.21 18.66 -9.96
C ILE A 193 6.09 17.14 -9.82
N VAL A 194 7.21 16.43 -9.71
CA VAL A 194 7.26 15.01 -9.41
C VAL A 194 7.74 14.82 -7.98
N ALA A 195 6.81 14.74 -7.05
CA ALA A 195 7.09 14.51 -5.63
C ALA A 195 6.97 13.00 -5.32
N ALA A 196 8.04 12.25 -5.55
CA ALA A 196 8.01 10.80 -5.54
C ALA A 196 9.25 10.15 -4.92
N ASP A 197 9.01 9.10 -4.11
CA ASP A 197 10.05 8.21 -3.56
C ASP A 197 10.02 6.82 -4.21
N LYS A 198 9.19 6.62 -5.24
CA LYS A 198 9.21 5.47 -6.15
C LYS A 198 9.32 5.95 -7.58
N GLU A 199 9.54 5.03 -8.51
CA GLU A 199 9.66 5.32 -9.92
C GLU A 199 8.35 5.85 -10.53
N VAL A 200 8.46 6.91 -11.36
CA VAL A 200 7.35 7.54 -12.10
C VAL A 200 7.69 7.50 -13.58
N ARG A 201 6.70 7.32 -14.44
CA ARG A 201 6.87 7.33 -15.91
C ARG A 201 7.25 8.73 -16.40
N MET A 202 8.55 9.02 -16.44
CA MET A 202 9.09 10.35 -16.75
C MET A 202 9.12 10.66 -18.26
N ALA A 203 9.23 9.65 -19.13
CA ALA A 203 9.37 9.84 -20.58
C ALA A 203 8.30 10.75 -21.20
N ARG A 204 7.09 10.76 -20.65
CA ARG A 204 5.96 11.60 -21.07
C ARG A 204 6.14 13.11 -20.80
N PHE A 205 7.14 13.47 -20.02
CA PHE A 205 7.44 14.86 -19.64
C PHE A 205 8.60 15.48 -20.44
N ASP A 206 9.06 14.81 -21.50
CA ASP A 206 10.14 15.29 -22.35
C ASP A 206 9.87 16.70 -22.90
N GLY A 207 10.86 17.58 -22.80
CA GLY A 207 10.78 18.97 -23.23
C GLY A 207 10.04 19.91 -22.27
N LYS A 208 9.55 19.45 -21.10
CA LYS A 208 8.85 20.27 -20.10
C LYS A 208 9.74 20.66 -18.92
N PRO A 209 9.49 21.83 -18.31
CA PRO A 209 10.09 22.17 -17.01
C PRO A 209 9.61 21.20 -15.93
N VAL A 210 10.52 20.48 -15.27
CA VAL A 210 10.17 19.48 -14.25
C VAL A 210 11.00 19.69 -12.99
N ILE A 211 10.34 19.66 -11.84
CA ILE A 211 10.98 19.55 -10.52
C ILE A 211 10.77 18.14 -10.01
N VAL A 212 11.86 17.41 -9.78
CA VAL A 212 11.78 16.08 -9.16
C VAL A 212 12.30 16.17 -7.74
N THR A 213 11.47 15.76 -6.79
CA THR A 213 11.77 15.84 -5.36
C THR A 213 11.20 14.64 -4.59
N LYS A 214 11.41 14.60 -3.28
CA LYS A 214 10.82 13.57 -2.42
C LYS A 214 9.34 13.84 -2.21
N VAL A 215 8.54 12.79 -1.94
CA VAL A 215 7.14 12.94 -1.58
C VAL A 215 6.95 13.84 -0.35
N ALA A 216 7.87 13.79 0.61
CA ALA A 216 7.87 14.65 1.80
C ALA A 216 7.99 16.16 1.48
N ASP A 217 8.72 16.53 0.44
CA ASP A 217 8.81 17.95 0.04
C ASP A 217 7.48 18.43 -0.54
N GLY A 218 6.72 17.57 -1.24
CA GLY A 218 5.35 17.85 -1.67
C GLY A 218 4.39 18.12 -0.51
N ILE A 219 4.66 17.53 0.67
CA ILE A 219 3.88 17.77 1.90
C ILE A 219 4.31 19.07 2.59
N HIS A 220 5.64 19.28 2.75
CA HIS A 220 6.17 20.30 3.65
C HIS A 220 6.59 21.60 2.95
N LYS A 221 6.77 21.58 1.61
CA LYS A 221 7.24 22.71 0.82
C LYS A 221 6.41 22.96 -0.45
N PRO A 222 5.08 22.76 -0.43
CA PRO A 222 4.25 22.85 -1.64
C PRO A 222 4.32 24.26 -2.26
N GLN A 223 4.36 25.31 -1.45
CA GLN A 223 4.46 26.69 -1.92
C GLN A 223 5.75 26.93 -2.71
N GLU A 224 6.91 26.54 -2.17
CA GLU A 224 8.21 26.69 -2.83
C GLU A 224 8.23 25.97 -4.18
N LEU A 225 7.70 24.73 -4.23
CA LEU A 225 7.65 23.94 -5.46
C LEU A 225 6.76 24.58 -6.54
N ILE A 226 5.58 25.08 -6.16
CA ILE A 226 4.64 25.74 -7.08
C ILE A 226 5.24 27.04 -7.59
N GLU A 227 5.79 27.88 -6.70
CA GLU A 227 6.42 29.13 -7.06
C GLU A 227 7.65 28.93 -7.97
N ASP A 228 8.42 27.86 -7.79
CA ASP A 228 9.56 27.51 -8.64
C ASP A 228 9.13 27.15 -10.07
N ILE A 229 8.01 26.48 -10.25
CA ILE A 229 7.41 26.24 -11.58
C ILE A 229 6.97 27.56 -12.20
N ILE A 230 6.15 28.34 -11.48
CA ILE A 230 5.54 29.59 -11.98
C ILE A 230 6.60 30.64 -12.35
N ASN A 231 7.68 30.70 -11.57
CA ASN A 231 8.78 31.64 -11.81
C ASN A 231 9.83 31.13 -12.83
N GLY A 232 9.58 29.99 -13.48
CA GLY A 232 10.48 29.43 -14.49
C GLY A 232 11.83 28.95 -13.95
N ARG A 233 11.92 28.59 -12.67
CA ARG A 233 13.16 28.10 -12.04
C ARG A 233 13.37 26.59 -12.24
N ALA A 234 12.35 25.88 -12.73
CA ALA A 234 12.43 24.47 -13.05
C ALA A 234 13.27 24.21 -14.30
N LYS A 235 14.08 23.16 -14.27
CA LYS A 235 14.89 22.77 -15.44
C LYS A 235 14.03 22.01 -16.44
N VAL A 236 14.27 22.26 -17.74
CA VAL A 236 13.62 21.47 -18.81
C VAL A 236 14.18 20.04 -18.77
N TYR A 237 13.25 19.11 -18.69
CA TYR A 237 13.55 17.68 -18.71
C TYR A 237 13.72 17.20 -20.15
N HIS A 238 14.78 16.45 -20.44
CA HIS A 238 15.00 15.81 -21.73
C HIS A 238 15.18 14.31 -21.55
N ASN A 239 14.41 13.54 -22.32
CA ASN A 239 14.54 12.10 -22.36
C ASN A 239 15.59 11.70 -23.41
N ASP A 240 16.80 11.36 -22.97
CA ASP A 240 17.92 10.99 -23.87
C ASP A 240 17.76 9.65 -24.58
N GLY A 241 16.55 9.07 -24.60
CA GLY A 241 16.24 7.83 -25.34
C GLY A 241 16.94 6.55 -24.81
N LYS A 242 17.62 6.65 -23.68
CA LYS A 242 18.20 5.52 -22.96
C LYS A 242 17.24 5.12 -21.84
N GLY A 243 16.28 4.24 -22.17
CA GLY A 243 15.36 3.62 -21.23
C GLY A 243 14.69 4.55 -20.20
N GLU A 244 13.53 4.22 -19.68
CA GLU A 244 12.78 5.00 -18.66
C GLU A 244 13.56 5.25 -17.34
N GLU A 245 14.87 5.16 -17.35
CA GLU A 245 15.78 5.39 -16.23
C GLU A 245 16.40 6.77 -16.28
N ASN A 246 16.26 7.52 -15.17
CA ASN A 246 17.01 8.72 -14.81
C ASN A 246 16.64 10.02 -15.49
N ALA A 247 15.45 10.47 -15.22
CA ALA A 247 15.13 11.84 -15.50
C ALA A 247 14.80 12.60 -14.22
N GLY A 248 15.73 13.34 -13.84
CA GLY A 248 15.53 14.34 -12.82
C GLY A 248 16.50 14.25 -11.66
N ILE A 249 17.31 15.25 -11.57
CA ILE A 249 18.33 15.66 -10.62
C ILE A 249 19.72 15.25 -11.10
N GLY A 250 20.52 16.27 -11.45
CA GLY A 250 21.95 16.09 -11.65
C GLY A 250 22.56 15.32 -10.46
N ASP A 251 23.39 14.31 -10.76
CA ASP A 251 24.15 13.49 -9.83
C ASP A 251 23.39 12.99 -8.60
N GLU A 252 22.36 12.16 -8.81
CA GLU A 252 21.83 11.36 -7.68
C GLU A 252 22.97 10.49 -7.14
N SER A 253 23.27 10.67 -5.86
CA SER A 253 24.30 9.85 -5.21
C SER A 253 23.94 8.36 -5.35
N LEU A 254 24.97 7.51 -5.55
CA LEU A 254 24.81 6.06 -5.64
C LEU A 254 23.95 5.50 -4.48
N GLY A 255 24.13 6.05 -3.28
CA GLY A 255 23.36 5.66 -2.09
C GLY A 255 21.86 5.90 -2.25
N ARG A 256 21.44 6.99 -2.90
CA ARG A 256 20.02 7.28 -3.15
C ARG A 256 19.42 6.33 -4.18
N LYS A 257 20.15 5.98 -5.24
CA LYS A 257 19.72 4.98 -6.23
C LYS A 257 19.54 3.60 -5.59
N LEU A 258 20.51 3.17 -4.78
CA LEU A 258 20.41 1.91 -4.04
C LEU A 258 19.25 1.91 -3.06
N TYR A 259 19.02 3.02 -2.35
CA TYR A 259 17.87 3.17 -1.46
C TYR A 259 16.52 3.06 -2.21
N LYS A 260 16.37 3.74 -3.36
CA LYS A 260 15.14 3.65 -4.18
C LYS A 260 14.89 2.21 -4.65
N ALA A 261 15.91 1.53 -5.15
CA ALA A 261 15.81 0.13 -5.58
C ALA A 261 15.42 -0.78 -4.40
N LEU A 262 16.05 -0.60 -3.23
CA LEU A 262 15.68 -1.32 -2.01
C LEU A 262 14.22 -1.09 -1.64
N MET A 263 13.77 0.16 -1.63
CA MET A 263 12.40 0.50 -1.26
C MET A 263 11.37 -0.02 -2.27
N ASN A 264 11.73 -0.09 -3.55
CA ASN A 264 10.90 -0.76 -4.55
C ASN A 264 10.71 -2.25 -4.22
N GLY A 265 11.79 -2.96 -3.93
CA GLY A 265 11.73 -4.36 -3.50
C GLY A 265 10.89 -4.57 -2.24
N VAL A 266 11.12 -3.75 -1.21
CA VAL A 266 10.36 -3.81 0.06
C VAL A 266 8.87 -3.56 -0.17
N SER A 267 8.49 -2.57 -0.98
CA SER A 267 7.09 -2.25 -1.24
C SER A 267 6.32 -3.40 -1.88
N HIS A 268 6.94 -4.10 -2.84
CA HIS A 268 6.31 -5.24 -3.50
C HIS A 268 6.31 -6.50 -2.63
N MET A 269 7.26 -6.63 -1.70
CA MET A 269 7.33 -7.72 -0.75
C MET A 269 6.25 -7.63 0.33
N LEU A 270 5.94 -6.42 0.82
CA LEU A 270 5.05 -6.19 1.96
C LEU A 270 3.68 -6.89 1.86
N PRO A 271 2.93 -6.84 0.74
CA PRO A 271 1.64 -7.52 0.63
C PRO A 271 1.73 -9.03 0.87
N PHE A 272 2.79 -9.69 0.42
CA PHE A 272 3.02 -11.13 0.62
C PHE A 272 3.32 -11.45 2.09
N VAL A 273 4.10 -10.59 2.74
CA VAL A 273 4.45 -10.73 4.15
C VAL A 273 3.23 -10.50 5.03
N ILE A 274 2.45 -9.44 4.78
CA ILE A 274 1.26 -9.10 5.55
C ILE A 274 0.17 -10.15 5.34
N GLY A 275 -0.20 -10.42 4.10
CA GLY A 275 -1.26 -11.40 3.78
C GLY A 275 -0.90 -12.80 4.24
N GLY A 276 0.33 -13.25 3.95
CA GLY A 276 0.82 -14.56 4.40
C GLY A 276 0.86 -14.67 5.92
N GLY A 277 1.35 -13.61 6.60
CA GLY A 277 1.42 -13.56 8.06
C GLY A 277 0.04 -13.62 8.74
N ILE A 278 -0.95 -12.90 8.21
CA ILE A 278 -2.34 -12.95 8.71
C ILE A 278 -2.92 -14.37 8.53
N LEU A 279 -2.72 -15.01 7.38
CA LEU A 279 -3.19 -16.37 7.15
C LEU A 279 -2.53 -17.38 8.11
N ILE A 280 -1.23 -17.26 8.35
CA ILE A 280 -0.52 -18.07 9.36
C ILE A 280 -1.12 -17.81 10.75
N ALA A 281 -1.41 -16.56 11.12
CA ALA A 281 -2.06 -16.25 12.39
C ALA A 281 -3.44 -16.88 12.52
N LEU A 282 -4.26 -16.82 11.46
CA LEU A 282 -5.57 -17.45 11.41
C LEU A 282 -5.48 -18.98 11.56
N SER A 283 -4.44 -19.62 11.03
CA SER A 283 -4.24 -21.06 11.20
C SER A 283 -4.12 -21.44 12.67
N PHE A 284 -3.39 -20.70 13.46
CA PHE A 284 -3.27 -20.93 14.91
C PHE A 284 -4.57 -20.63 15.65
N ILE A 285 -5.27 -19.54 15.29
CA ILE A 285 -6.56 -19.19 15.91
C ILE A 285 -7.61 -20.26 15.67
N CYS A 286 -7.70 -20.77 14.43
CA CYS A 286 -8.65 -21.83 14.07
C CYS A 286 -8.29 -23.21 14.64
N ASP A 287 -7.09 -23.37 15.18
CA ASP A 287 -6.56 -24.63 15.71
C ASP A 287 -6.41 -24.62 17.23
N GLY A 288 -7.08 -23.73 17.92
CA GLY A 288 -6.96 -23.55 19.37
C GLY A 288 -7.13 -24.84 20.21
N ALA A 289 -7.91 -25.82 19.71
CA ALA A 289 -8.06 -27.13 20.36
C ALA A 289 -6.75 -27.94 20.42
N ASN A 290 -5.80 -27.66 19.51
CA ASN A 290 -4.49 -28.32 19.44
C ASN A 290 -3.37 -27.46 20.07
N ALA A 291 -3.72 -26.40 20.79
CA ALA A 291 -2.73 -25.53 21.43
C ALA A 291 -1.81 -26.34 22.38
N GLY A 292 -0.50 -26.13 22.23
CA GLY A 292 0.52 -26.84 23.02
C GLY A 292 0.91 -28.23 22.48
N THR A 293 0.39 -28.63 21.31
CA THR A 293 0.81 -29.88 20.63
C THR A 293 1.71 -29.57 19.44
N ASP A 294 2.47 -30.56 18.96
CA ASP A 294 3.35 -30.42 17.78
C ASP A 294 2.61 -30.14 16.47
N VAL A 295 1.30 -30.38 16.42
CA VAL A 295 0.44 -30.13 15.25
C VAL A 295 -0.27 -28.79 15.29
N PHE A 296 -0.04 -27.96 16.30
CA PHE A 296 -0.69 -26.66 16.46
C PHE A 296 -0.49 -25.77 15.23
N GLY A 297 -1.58 -25.28 14.68
CA GLY A 297 -1.65 -24.55 13.40
C GLY A 297 -1.83 -25.45 12.17
N ASN A 298 -1.82 -26.77 12.32
CA ASN A 298 -2.02 -27.77 11.26
C ASN A 298 -2.94 -28.93 11.66
N GLY A 299 -3.49 -28.94 12.87
CA GLY A 299 -4.26 -30.06 13.43
C GLY A 299 -5.65 -30.21 12.81
N THR A 300 -6.25 -29.11 12.32
CA THR A 300 -7.55 -29.17 11.62
C THR A 300 -7.36 -28.90 10.12
N ALA A 301 -8.31 -29.36 9.27
CA ALA A 301 -8.25 -29.13 7.83
C ALA A 301 -8.23 -27.62 7.47
N LEU A 302 -9.01 -26.81 8.19
CA LEU A 302 -9.07 -25.37 8.00
C LEU A 302 -7.75 -24.68 8.41
N ALA A 303 -7.19 -25.06 9.55
CA ALA A 303 -5.89 -24.57 10.01
C ALA A 303 -4.79 -24.92 9.00
N LYS A 304 -4.76 -26.17 8.54
CA LYS A 304 -3.81 -26.63 7.53
C LYS A 304 -3.94 -25.86 6.22
N PHE A 305 -5.17 -25.54 5.79
CA PHE A 305 -5.39 -24.69 4.61
C PHE A 305 -4.76 -23.31 4.80
N PHE A 306 -5.11 -22.60 5.87
CA PHE A 306 -4.55 -21.26 6.14
C PHE A 306 -3.03 -21.30 6.31
N ASN A 307 -2.50 -22.30 7.00
CA ASN A 307 -1.07 -22.47 7.20
C ASN A 307 -0.33 -22.68 5.86
N THR A 308 -0.85 -23.57 5.01
CA THR A 308 -0.24 -23.89 3.72
C THR A 308 -0.22 -22.66 2.80
N VAL A 309 -1.36 -21.98 2.64
CA VAL A 309 -1.47 -20.80 1.80
C VAL A 309 -0.64 -19.65 2.37
N GLY A 310 -0.72 -19.43 3.69
CA GLY A 310 0.02 -18.40 4.38
C GLY A 310 1.53 -18.56 4.27
N ASN A 311 2.05 -19.77 4.52
CA ASN A 311 3.49 -20.05 4.36
C ASN A 311 3.97 -19.95 2.90
N THR A 312 3.12 -20.32 1.93
CA THR A 312 3.45 -20.15 0.51
C THR A 312 3.60 -18.67 0.17
N ALA A 313 2.64 -17.84 0.58
CA ALA A 313 2.71 -16.39 0.37
C ALA A 313 3.91 -15.77 1.11
N PHE A 314 4.08 -16.06 2.39
CA PHE A 314 5.21 -15.58 3.20
C PHE A 314 6.56 -16.04 2.63
N GLY A 315 6.60 -17.26 2.10
CA GLY A 315 7.78 -17.83 1.45
C GLY A 315 8.23 -17.08 0.19
N MET A 316 7.37 -16.25 -0.41
CA MET A 316 7.71 -15.39 -1.55
C MET A 316 8.44 -14.10 -1.14
N MET A 317 8.60 -13.82 0.17
CA MET A 317 9.25 -12.63 0.67
C MET A 317 10.62 -12.37 0.03
N PHE A 318 11.53 -13.32 0.08
CA PHE A 318 12.89 -13.15 -0.47
C PHE A 318 12.92 -13.10 -2.01
N PRO A 319 12.20 -13.97 -2.74
CA PRO A 319 12.11 -13.89 -4.19
C PRO A 319 11.57 -12.56 -4.71
N ILE A 320 10.49 -12.07 -4.09
CA ILE A 320 9.87 -10.80 -4.50
C ILE A 320 10.79 -9.62 -4.16
N LEU A 321 11.37 -9.59 -2.95
CA LEU A 321 12.33 -8.56 -2.58
C LEU A 321 13.46 -8.46 -3.61
N ALA A 322 14.15 -9.59 -3.87
CA ALA A 322 15.29 -9.62 -4.78
C ALA A 322 14.88 -9.30 -6.23
N GLY A 323 13.75 -9.84 -6.70
CA GLY A 323 13.25 -9.60 -8.04
C GLY A 323 12.94 -8.14 -8.33
N TYR A 324 12.27 -7.45 -7.40
CA TYR A 324 11.88 -6.04 -7.60
C TYR A 324 13.02 -5.05 -7.32
N ILE A 325 14.00 -5.40 -6.47
CA ILE A 325 15.27 -4.65 -6.42
C ILE A 325 15.99 -4.75 -7.76
N ALA A 326 16.11 -5.96 -8.30
CA ALA A 326 16.76 -6.19 -9.58
C ALA A 326 16.04 -5.46 -10.72
N MET A 327 14.72 -5.52 -10.76
CA MET A 327 13.89 -4.83 -11.74
C MET A 327 14.07 -3.31 -11.69
N ALA A 328 14.20 -2.72 -10.50
CA ALA A 328 14.44 -1.28 -10.34
C ALA A 328 15.82 -0.83 -10.87
N ILE A 329 16.78 -1.75 -11.02
CA ILE A 329 18.14 -1.45 -11.51
C ILE A 329 18.32 -1.85 -12.97
N GLY A 330 17.89 -3.06 -13.35
CA GLY A 330 18.14 -3.65 -14.65
C GLY A 330 16.88 -3.82 -15.50
N GLU A 331 15.76 -3.14 -15.12
CA GLU A 331 14.46 -3.16 -15.76
C GLU A 331 13.81 -4.56 -15.77
N ARG A 332 12.73 -4.71 -16.56
CA ARG A 332 11.95 -5.96 -16.66
C ARG A 332 12.78 -7.24 -16.86
N PRO A 333 13.85 -7.27 -17.70
CA PRO A 333 14.67 -8.48 -17.86
C PRO A 333 15.37 -8.94 -16.58
N ALA A 334 15.65 -8.03 -15.62
CA ALA A 334 16.33 -8.35 -14.36
C ALA A 334 15.41 -9.00 -13.31
N LEU A 335 14.09 -8.88 -13.48
CA LEU A 335 13.11 -9.42 -12.53
C LEU A 335 13.33 -10.92 -12.29
N MET A 336 13.44 -11.68 -13.36
CA MET A 336 13.52 -13.13 -13.27
C MET A 336 14.82 -13.63 -12.62
N PRO A 337 16.04 -13.21 -13.03
CA PRO A 337 17.25 -13.62 -12.32
C PRO A 337 17.28 -13.13 -10.87
N GLY A 338 16.63 -11.98 -10.55
CA GLY A 338 16.44 -11.53 -9.19
C GLY A 338 15.58 -12.48 -8.36
N ILE A 339 14.42 -12.91 -8.89
CA ILE A 339 13.54 -13.89 -8.23
C ILE A 339 14.28 -15.21 -8.00
N VAL A 340 14.99 -15.72 -9.01
CA VAL A 340 15.76 -16.96 -8.88
C VAL A 340 16.87 -16.81 -7.83
N GLY A 341 17.59 -15.70 -7.82
CA GLY A 341 18.59 -15.39 -6.80
C GLY A 341 18.00 -15.38 -5.38
N GLY A 342 16.82 -14.78 -5.20
CA GLY A 342 16.10 -14.76 -3.93
C GLY A 342 15.64 -16.15 -3.47
N LEU A 343 15.23 -17.03 -4.40
CA LEU A 343 14.90 -18.44 -4.09
C LEU A 343 16.17 -19.22 -3.65
N LEU A 344 17.29 -19.03 -4.35
CA LEU A 344 18.56 -19.66 -4.01
C LEU A 344 19.09 -19.17 -2.65
N ALA A 345 18.91 -17.89 -2.33
CA ALA A 345 19.23 -17.32 -1.02
C ALA A 345 18.38 -17.93 0.08
N LYS A 346 17.06 -18.09 -0.16
CA LYS A 346 16.14 -18.71 0.78
C LYS A 346 16.52 -20.16 1.09
N ALA A 347 16.81 -20.94 0.06
CA ALA A 347 17.18 -22.34 0.20
C ALA A 347 18.59 -22.52 0.80
N GLY A 348 19.49 -21.55 0.63
CA GLY A 348 20.90 -21.70 0.99
C GLY A 348 21.65 -22.67 0.10
N THR A 349 21.17 -22.83 -1.14
CA THR A 349 21.65 -23.84 -2.11
C THR A 349 23.16 -23.84 -2.24
N SER A 350 23.76 -25.00 -2.09
CA SER A 350 25.20 -25.28 -2.29
C SER A 350 25.35 -26.57 -3.08
N ILE A 351 26.35 -26.63 -3.95
CA ILE A 351 26.74 -27.87 -4.63
C ILE A 351 27.86 -28.61 -3.89
N PHE A 352 28.43 -27.97 -2.84
CA PHE A 352 29.51 -28.54 -2.06
C PHE A 352 29.04 -29.27 -0.81
N LEU A 353 27.77 -29.07 -0.43
CA LEU A 353 27.15 -29.63 0.77
C LEU A 353 25.89 -30.41 0.38
N PRO A 354 25.57 -31.51 1.08
CA PRO A 354 24.27 -32.17 0.96
C PRO A 354 23.13 -31.21 1.35
N GLU A 355 21.92 -31.48 0.87
CA GLU A 355 20.74 -30.58 1.09
C GLU A 355 20.41 -30.36 2.57
N ASP A 356 20.60 -31.36 3.40
CA ASP A 356 20.39 -31.30 4.85
C ASP A 356 21.37 -30.38 5.60
N GLN A 357 22.47 -29.98 4.93
CA GLN A 357 23.48 -29.06 5.46
C GLN A 357 23.41 -27.66 4.83
N TRP A 358 22.42 -27.40 3.97
CA TRP A 358 22.24 -26.09 3.39
C TRP A 358 21.83 -25.07 4.46
N VAL A 359 22.52 -23.95 4.49
CA VAL A 359 22.22 -22.84 5.40
C VAL A 359 21.68 -21.66 4.60
N SER A 360 20.44 -21.29 4.86
CA SER A 360 19.84 -20.13 4.23
C SER A 360 20.71 -18.89 4.39
N SER A 361 20.97 -18.19 3.29
CA SER A 361 21.61 -16.87 3.30
C SER A 361 20.69 -15.78 3.85
N GLY A 362 19.42 -16.11 4.07
CA GLY A 362 18.43 -15.28 4.70
C GLY A 362 18.12 -14.00 3.92
N PHE A 363 17.66 -13.02 4.67
CA PHE A 363 17.30 -11.71 4.13
C PHE A 363 18.47 -10.99 3.44
N PHE A 364 19.66 -11.02 4.06
CA PHE A 364 20.84 -10.34 3.51
C PHE A 364 21.31 -10.99 2.21
N GLY A 365 21.24 -12.31 2.10
CA GLY A 365 21.51 -13.01 0.85
C GLY A 365 20.54 -12.61 -0.26
N ALA A 366 19.25 -12.52 0.04
CA ALA A 366 18.22 -12.06 -0.90
C ALA A 366 18.42 -10.60 -1.32
N LEU A 367 18.81 -9.74 -0.39
CA LEU A 367 19.13 -8.33 -0.66
C LEU A 367 20.30 -8.21 -1.66
N ILE A 368 21.39 -8.91 -1.40
CA ILE A 368 22.56 -8.96 -2.30
C ILE A 368 22.14 -9.55 -3.65
N ALA A 369 21.35 -10.61 -3.66
CA ALA A 369 20.84 -11.22 -4.89
C ALA A 369 20.10 -10.19 -5.77
N GLY A 370 19.27 -9.34 -5.17
CA GLY A 370 18.55 -8.29 -5.91
C GLY A 370 19.47 -7.28 -6.57
N PHE A 371 20.41 -6.73 -5.82
CA PHE A 371 21.39 -5.78 -6.37
C PHE A 371 22.29 -6.41 -7.44
N VAL A 372 22.82 -7.60 -7.15
CA VAL A 372 23.70 -8.32 -8.10
C VAL A 372 22.94 -8.65 -9.39
N ALA A 373 21.71 -9.17 -9.32
CA ALA A 373 20.91 -9.48 -10.49
C ALA A 373 20.61 -8.25 -11.35
N GLY A 374 20.31 -7.11 -10.70
CA GLY A 374 20.07 -5.85 -11.39
C GLY A 374 21.29 -5.40 -12.21
N TYR A 375 22.45 -5.25 -11.56
CA TYR A 375 23.67 -4.83 -12.24
C TYR A 375 24.20 -5.88 -13.22
N LEU A 376 24.05 -7.18 -12.92
CA LEU A 376 24.38 -8.26 -13.84
C LEU A 376 23.57 -8.14 -15.15
N MET A 377 22.29 -7.85 -15.06
CA MET A 377 21.45 -7.68 -16.25
C MET A 377 21.85 -6.43 -17.04
N VAL A 378 22.19 -5.33 -16.39
CA VAL A 378 22.76 -4.15 -17.07
C VAL A 378 24.03 -4.52 -17.84
N LEU A 379 24.91 -5.31 -17.24
CA LEU A 379 26.12 -5.81 -17.90
C LEU A 379 25.79 -6.72 -19.08
N ILE A 380 24.88 -7.69 -18.92
CA ILE A 380 24.45 -8.60 -19.99
C ILE A 380 23.85 -7.82 -21.15
N LYS A 381 22.96 -6.84 -20.90
CA LYS A 381 22.40 -5.96 -21.93
C LYS A 381 23.52 -5.29 -22.74
N LYS A 382 24.49 -4.68 -22.06
CA LYS A 382 25.62 -4.00 -22.70
C LYS A 382 26.52 -4.92 -23.52
N LEU A 383 26.75 -6.16 -23.05
CA LEU A 383 27.51 -7.16 -23.81
C LEU A 383 26.79 -7.60 -25.09
N LEU A 384 25.44 -7.68 -25.03
CA LEU A 384 24.60 -8.14 -26.15
C LEU A 384 24.18 -6.99 -27.10
N GLU A 385 24.53 -5.73 -26.82
CA GLU A 385 24.31 -4.60 -27.73
C GLU A 385 24.98 -4.79 -29.09
N LYS A 386 26.13 -5.48 -29.12
CA LYS A 386 26.92 -5.73 -30.34
C LYS A 386 26.40 -6.85 -31.22
N LEU A 387 25.32 -7.51 -30.85
CA LEU A 387 24.73 -8.59 -31.65
C LEU A 387 24.01 -8.02 -32.90
N PRO A 388 24.06 -8.75 -34.03
CA PRO A 388 23.37 -8.36 -35.26
C PRO A 388 21.87 -8.13 -35.04
N HIS A 389 21.28 -7.17 -35.75
CA HIS A 389 19.84 -6.85 -35.72
C HIS A 389 18.91 -8.06 -35.94
N ALA A 390 19.35 -9.05 -36.74
CA ALA A 390 18.59 -10.28 -36.96
C ALA A 390 18.31 -11.09 -35.67
N LEU A 391 19.12 -10.92 -34.63
CA LEU A 391 18.98 -11.59 -33.33
C LEU A 391 18.31 -10.74 -32.26
N GLU A 392 17.87 -9.53 -32.58
CA GLU A 392 17.32 -8.57 -31.61
C GLU A 392 16.08 -9.14 -30.91
N GLY A 393 15.18 -9.77 -31.64
CA GLY A 393 13.98 -10.40 -31.09
C GLY A 393 14.25 -11.59 -30.16
N THR A 394 15.46 -12.20 -30.25
CA THR A 394 15.83 -13.34 -29.38
C THR A 394 16.37 -12.89 -28.03
N LYS A 395 16.86 -11.64 -27.91
CA LYS A 395 17.45 -11.11 -26.67
C LYS A 395 16.48 -11.24 -25.47
N PRO A 396 15.24 -10.69 -25.51
CA PRO A 396 14.36 -10.69 -24.34
C PRO A 396 13.76 -12.07 -24.03
N VAL A 397 13.59 -12.93 -25.02
CA VAL A 397 12.89 -14.21 -24.89
C VAL A 397 13.84 -15.35 -24.52
N LEU A 398 15.08 -15.33 -25.02
CA LEU A 398 16.05 -16.43 -24.85
C LEU A 398 17.32 -15.98 -24.14
N LEU A 399 18.00 -14.95 -24.64
CA LEU A 399 19.38 -14.65 -24.19
C LEU A 399 19.41 -14.04 -22.80
N TYR A 400 18.58 -13.04 -22.52
CA TYR A 400 18.52 -12.43 -21.18
C TYR A 400 18.07 -13.42 -20.11
N PRO A 401 16.99 -14.21 -20.30
CA PRO A 401 16.60 -15.23 -19.35
C PRO A 401 17.68 -16.27 -19.10
N PHE A 402 18.20 -16.88 -20.16
CA PHE A 402 19.17 -17.96 -20.03
C PHE A 402 20.47 -17.49 -19.36
N LEU A 403 21.09 -16.44 -19.91
CA LEU A 403 22.35 -15.92 -19.36
C LEU A 403 22.19 -15.34 -17.96
N GLY A 404 21.07 -14.64 -17.73
CA GLY A 404 20.74 -14.07 -16.43
C GLY A 404 20.57 -15.13 -15.34
N ILE A 405 19.84 -16.22 -15.60
CA ILE A 405 19.65 -17.31 -14.63
C ILE A 405 20.95 -18.06 -14.39
N VAL A 406 21.68 -18.44 -15.43
CA VAL A 406 22.91 -19.22 -15.31
C VAL A 406 23.95 -18.41 -14.51
N ALA A 407 24.18 -17.15 -14.90
CA ALA A 407 25.14 -16.30 -14.21
C ALA A 407 24.73 -16.01 -12.76
N MET A 408 23.45 -15.71 -12.53
CA MET A 408 22.94 -15.48 -11.18
C MET A 408 23.01 -16.71 -10.31
N GLY A 409 22.67 -17.89 -10.86
CA GLY A 409 22.81 -19.18 -10.19
C GLY A 409 24.26 -19.44 -9.77
N ALA A 410 25.19 -19.23 -10.68
CA ALA A 410 26.62 -19.37 -10.37
C ALA A 410 27.07 -18.40 -9.27
N ILE A 411 26.71 -17.13 -9.37
CA ILE A 411 27.08 -16.11 -8.35
C ILE A 411 26.49 -16.47 -6.98
N MET A 412 25.22 -16.86 -6.92
CA MET A 412 24.59 -17.22 -5.65
C MET A 412 25.22 -18.45 -5.02
N ILE A 413 25.38 -19.52 -5.77
CA ILE A 413 25.85 -20.81 -5.24
C ILE A 413 27.33 -20.76 -4.84
N PHE A 414 28.18 -20.14 -5.67
CA PHE A 414 29.63 -20.16 -5.45
C PHE A 414 30.15 -18.98 -4.63
N ILE A 415 29.50 -17.80 -4.70
CA ILE A 415 30.07 -16.57 -4.17
C ILE A 415 29.24 -16.04 -2.99
N VAL A 416 27.88 -15.95 -3.12
CA VAL A 416 27.04 -15.25 -2.15
C VAL A 416 26.57 -16.17 -1.02
N ASN A 417 26.02 -17.35 -1.31
CA ASN A 417 25.44 -18.21 -0.30
C ASN A 417 26.45 -18.66 0.78
N PRO A 418 27.69 -19.07 0.48
CA PRO A 418 28.62 -19.54 1.52
C PRO A 418 28.90 -18.47 2.58
N PRO A 419 29.36 -17.26 2.24
CA PRO A 419 29.64 -16.25 3.27
C PRO A 419 28.37 -15.70 3.93
N MET A 420 27.25 -15.59 3.19
CA MET A 420 26.00 -15.07 3.75
C MET A 420 25.31 -16.09 4.67
N GLY A 421 25.39 -17.38 4.37
CA GLY A 421 24.94 -18.43 5.27
C GLY A 421 25.74 -18.43 6.58
N ALA A 422 27.07 -18.33 6.49
CA ALA A 422 27.94 -18.19 7.66
C ALA A 422 27.61 -16.91 8.47
N PHE A 423 27.42 -15.78 7.80
CA PHE A 423 27.01 -14.52 8.43
C PHE A 423 25.63 -14.64 9.12
N ASN A 424 24.67 -15.26 8.47
CA ASN A 424 23.33 -15.48 9.04
C ASN A 424 23.40 -16.36 10.29
N THR A 425 24.21 -17.44 10.26
CA THR A 425 24.46 -18.29 11.43
C THR A 425 25.15 -17.52 12.56
N TRP A 426 26.19 -16.73 12.23
CA TRP A 426 26.85 -15.89 13.22
C TRP A 426 25.89 -14.88 13.86
N LEU A 427 25.08 -14.18 13.04
CA LEU A 427 24.09 -13.23 13.53
C LEU A 427 23.07 -13.89 14.46
N ASN A 428 22.53 -15.05 14.06
CA ASN A 428 21.61 -15.82 14.89
C ASN A 428 22.25 -16.22 16.23
N ASN A 429 23.49 -16.67 16.21
CA ASN A 429 24.22 -17.01 17.43
C ASN A 429 24.42 -15.78 18.34
N VAL A 430 24.77 -14.62 17.77
CA VAL A 430 24.91 -13.38 18.55
C VAL A 430 23.57 -13.01 19.17
N LEU A 431 22.47 -13.01 18.39
CA LEU A 431 21.14 -12.64 18.87
C LEU A 431 20.62 -13.62 19.95
N THR A 432 20.82 -14.91 19.73
CA THR A 432 20.41 -15.96 20.69
C THR A 432 21.18 -15.88 22.00
N ASN A 433 22.48 -15.57 21.93
CA ASN A 433 23.35 -15.50 23.10
C ASN A 433 23.43 -14.08 23.71
N MET A 434 22.65 -13.12 23.23
CA MET A 434 22.57 -11.79 23.85
C MET A 434 22.05 -11.88 25.28
N GLY A 435 22.73 -11.23 26.20
CA GLY A 435 22.24 -11.07 27.57
C GLY A 435 20.96 -10.22 27.62
N GLU A 436 20.15 -10.41 28.66
CA GLU A 436 18.84 -9.74 28.81
C GLU A 436 18.93 -8.22 28.67
N GLY A 437 19.93 -7.57 29.28
CA GLY A 437 20.11 -6.12 29.18
C GLY A 437 20.38 -5.64 27.74
N SER A 438 21.13 -6.43 26.95
CA SER A 438 21.39 -6.11 25.54
C SER A 438 20.16 -6.30 24.67
N LYS A 439 19.33 -7.33 24.96
CA LYS A 439 18.04 -7.54 24.29
C LYS A 439 17.06 -6.38 24.56
N ILE A 440 16.94 -5.95 25.81
CA ILE A 440 16.10 -4.80 26.21
C ILE A 440 16.55 -3.53 25.46
N THR A 441 17.86 -3.29 25.40
CA THR A 441 18.41 -2.14 24.66
C THR A 441 18.10 -2.24 23.16
N LEU A 442 18.25 -3.41 22.54
CA LEU A 442 17.88 -3.64 21.15
C LEU A 442 16.39 -3.39 20.91
N GLY A 443 15.54 -3.88 21.82
CA GLY A 443 14.10 -3.63 21.78
C GLY A 443 13.76 -2.14 21.87
N ALA A 444 14.45 -1.39 22.72
CA ALA A 444 14.29 0.07 22.80
C ALA A 444 14.66 0.77 21.49
N VAL A 445 15.78 0.37 20.88
CA VAL A 445 16.22 0.93 19.59
C VAL A 445 15.21 0.62 18.48
N LEU A 446 14.84 -0.66 18.32
CA LEU A 446 13.91 -1.09 17.29
C LEU A 446 12.51 -0.45 17.46
N GLY A 447 12.00 -0.43 18.70
CA GLY A 447 10.74 0.23 19.00
C GLY A 447 10.80 1.74 18.72
N GLY A 448 11.86 2.42 19.15
CA GLY A 448 12.05 3.85 18.91
C GLY A 448 12.16 4.20 17.43
N MET A 449 12.84 3.40 16.61
CA MET A 449 12.95 3.57 15.16
C MET A 449 11.58 3.58 14.47
N MET A 450 10.59 2.86 15.01
CA MET A 450 9.23 2.84 14.46
C MET A 450 8.54 4.19 14.52
N ALA A 451 8.96 5.07 15.43
CA ALA A 451 8.33 6.37 15.68
C ALA A 451 9.15 7.59 15.21
N ILE A 452 10.30 7.40 14.57
CA ILE A 452 11.14 8.52 14.11
C ILE A 452 10.49 9.22 12.92
N ASP A 453 9.92 8.46 11.99
CA ASP A 453 9.43 8.95 10.69
C ASP A 453 8.12 8.31 10.23
N PHE A 454 7.40 7.59 11.13
CA PHE A 454 6.05 7.05 10.96
C PHE A 454 5.76 6.42 9.59
N GLY A 455 6.58 5.47 9.16
CA GLY A 455 6.47 4.78 7.87
C GLY A 455 7.54 5.22 6.86
N GLY A 456 8.48 6.06 7.26
CA GLY A 456 9.65 6.45 6.49
C GLY A 456 10.81 5.45 6.55
N PRO A 457 12.05 5.87 6.21
CA PRO A 457 13.22 5.00 6.14
C PRO A 457 13.57 4.25 7.41
N PHE A 458 13.52 4.93 8.58
CA PHE A 458 13.87 4.32 9.87
C PHE A 458 12.84 3.28 10.31
N ASN A 459 11.54 3.61 10.18
CA ASN A 459 10.44 2.70 10.46
C ASN A 459 10.56 1.44 9.59
N LYS A 460 10.75 1.62 8.28
CA LYS A 460 10.88 0.49 7.35
C LYS A 460 12.11 -0.36 7.60
N ALA A 461 13.23 0.23 7.99
CA ALA A 461 14.44 -0.51 8.35
C ALA A 461 14.20 -1.42 9.56
N ALA A 462 13.57 -0.90 10.63
CA ALA A 462 13.21 -1.70 11.80
C ALA A 462 12.21 -2.82 11.43
N TYR A 463 11.18 -2.50 10.64
CA TYR A 463 10.18 -3.46 10.18
C TYR A 463 10.81 -4.61 9.37
N VAL A 464 11.67 -4.27 8.41
CA VAL A 464 12.38 -5.23 7.56
C VAL A 464 13.30 -6.12 8.41
N PHE A 465 14.01 -5.54 9.38
CA PHE A 465 14.86 -6.30 10.31
C PHE A 465 14.02 -7.27 11.17
N GLY A 466 12.89 -6.82 11.75
CA GLY A 466 11.98 -7.67 12.52
C GLY A 466 11.41 -8.82 11.68
N THR A 467 11.02 -8.53 10.44
CA THR A 467 10.52 -9.56 9.50
C THR A 467 11.60 -10.58 9.13
N ALA A 468 12.83 -10.12 8.87
CA ALA A 468 13.97 -10.99 8.60
C ALA A 468 14.29 -11.89 9.79
N SER A 469 14.14 -11.38 11.01
CA SER A 469 14.36 -12.13 12.25
C SER A 469 13.35 -13.28 12.41
N ILE A 470 12.10 -13.09 12.02
CA ILE A 470 11.09 -14.19 11.98
C ILE A 470 11.58 -15.31 11.07
N ALA A 471 12.06 -14.99 9.87
CA ALA A 471 12.57 -15.98 8.93
C ALA A 471 13.79 -16.76 9.46
N SER A 472 14.50 -16.20 10.44
CA SER A 472 15.64 -16.80 11.15
C SER A 472 15.23 -17.48 12.47
N GLY A 473 13.93 -17.55 12.78
CA GLY A 473 13.41 -18.17 14.01
C GLY A 473 13.52 -17.31 15.27
N GLN A 474 13.85 -16.01 15.12
CA GLN A 474 13.94 -15.04 16.20
C GLN A 474 12.66 -14.19 16.21
N PHE A 475 11.77 -14.40 17.17
CA PHE A 475 10.43 -13.81 17.20
C PHE A 475 10.32 -12.56 18.09
N ASP A 476 11.25 -12.40 19.03
CA ASP A 476 11.27 -11.32 20.01
C ASP A 476 11.48 -9.94 19.38
N MET A 477 12.30 -9.85 18.33
CA MET A 477 12.55 -8.61 17.63
C MET A 477 11.33 -8.07 16.91
N MET A 478 10.56 -8.97 16.26
CA MET A 478 9.32 -8.54 15.60
C MET A 478 8.27 -8.10 16.61
N ALA A 479 8.17 -8.74 17.77
CA ALA A 479 7.30 -8.29 18.84
C ALA A 479 7.66 -6.87 19.32
N ALA A 480 8.96 -6.57 19.50
CA ALA A 480 9.41 -5.24 19.89
C ALA A 480 9.11 -4.18 18.82
N VAL A 481 9.33 -4.50 17.55
CA VAL A 481 8.99 -3.64 16.40
C VAL A 481 7.49 -3.37 16.34
N MET A 482 6.68 -4.42 16.48
CA MET A 482 5.21 -4.30 16.44
C MET A 482 4.70 -3.47 17.62
N ALA A 483 5.18 -3.74 18.84
CA ALA A 483 4.83 -2.96 20.02
C ALA A 483 5.18 -1.47 19.84
N GLY A 484 6.40 -1.17 19.35
CA GLY A 484 6.85 0.19 19.10
C GLY A 484 6.02 0.91 18.04
N GLY A 485 5.65 0.23 16.95
CA GLY A 485 4.88 0.82 15.86
C GLY A 485 3.40 1.07 16.18
N MET A 486 2.84 0.36 17.15
CA MET A 486 1.47 0.57 17.61
C MET A 486 1.34 1.82 18.52
N VAL A 487 2.41 2.22 19.18
CA VAL A 487 2.40 3.31 20.18
C VAL A 487 2.05 4.68 19.60
N PRO A 488 2.63 5.19 18.52
CA PRO A 488 2.41 6.57 18.09
C PRO A 488 0.93 6.91 17.86
N PRO A 489 0.16 6.18 17.02
CA PRO A 489 -1.24 6.51 16.82
C PRO A 489 -2.07 6.30 18.09
N LEU A 490 -1.74 5.31 18.95
CA LEU A 490 -2.43 5.10 20.22
C LEU A 490 -2.15 6.23 21.22
N ALA A 491 -0.91 6.70 21.34
CA ALA A 491 -0.53 7.83 22.19
C ALA A 491 -1.27 9.11 21.78
N ILE A 492 -1.36 9.38 20.47
CA ILE A 492 -2.10 10.50 19.91
C ILE A 492 -3.61 10.35 20.18
N ALA A 493 -4.17 9.16 19.93
CA ALA A 493 -5.57 8.87 20.17
C ALA A 493 -5.94 9.08 21.66
N LEU A 494 -5.11 8.61 22.58
CA LEU A 494 -5.27 8.87 24.02
C LEU A 494 -5.18 10.38 24.34
N ALA A 495 -4.19 11.08 23.77
CA ALA A 495 -4.01 12.50 23.99
C ALA A 495 -5.21 13.32 23.48
N THR A 496 -5.72 13.03 22.29
CA THR A 496 -6.90 13.69 21.71
C THR A 496 -8.20 13.35 22.45
N THR A 497 -8.28 12.16 23.06
CA THR A 497 -9.45 11.75 23.88
C THR A 497 -9.50 12.52 25.21
N PHE A 498 -8.39 12.52 25.96
CA PHE A 498 -8.37 13.03 27.32
C PHE A 498 -8.01 14.52 27.44
N PHE A 499 -7.32 15.10 26.45
CA PHE A 499 -6.80 16.47 26.48
C PHE A 499 -7.23 17.27 25.24
N LYS A 500 -8.52 17.25 24.93
CA LYS A 500 -9.14 17.87 23.75
C LYS A 500 -8.76 19.33 23.53
N ASN A 501 -8.55 20.09 24.62
CA ASN A 501 -8.19 21.52 24.57
C ASN A 501 -6.79 21.80 23.97
N ARG A 502 -6.01 20.78 23.63
CA ARG A 502 -4.69 20.90 23.02
C ARG A 502 -4.69 20.57 21.53
N PHE A 503 -5.83 20.18 20.99
CA PHE A 503 -5.98 19.72 19.62
C PHE A 503 -7.11 20.45 18.91
N THR A 504 -6.93 20.74 17.63
CA THR A 504 -7.95 21.36 16.79
C THR A 504 -9.15 20.43 16.60
N LYS A 505 -10.30 20.96 16.17
CA LYS A 505 -11.48 20.13 15.88
C LYS A 505 -11.21 19.08 14.80
N SER A 506 -10.43 19.44 13.78
CA SER A 506 -10.01 18.52 12.71
C SER A 506 -9.14 17.38 13.28
N GLU A 507 -8.13 17.69 14.10
CA GLU A 507 -7.30 16.68 14.76
C GLU A 507 -8.14 15.74 15.65
N GLN A 508 -9.15 16.25 16.36
CA GLN A 508 -10.03 15.44 17.20
C GLN A 508 -10.92 14.49 16.41
N GLN A 509 -11.31 14.82 15.18
CA GLN A 509 -12.12 13.95 14.32
C GLN A 509 -11.37 12.66 13.91
N THR A 510 -10.05 12.68 13.86
CA THR A 510 -9.22 11.51 13.52
C THR A 510 -8.94 10.58 14.70
N THR A 511 -9.46 10.87 15.89
CA THR A 511 -9.19 10.09 17.13
C THR A 511 -9.54 8.60 16.96
N VAL A 512 -10.74 8.29 16.45
CA VAL A 512 -11.19 6.89 16.27
C VAL A 512 -10.33 6.18 15.24
N THR A 513 -10.02 6.84 14.14
CA THR A 513 -9.13 6.32 13.10
C THR A 513 -7.75 5.98 13.68
N ASN A 514 -7.20 6.83 14.53
CA ASN A 514 -5.91 6.56 15.19
C ASN A 514 -5.95 5.38 16.16
N TYR A 515 -7.07 5.16 16.89
CA TYR A 515 -7.23 3.92 17.66
C TYR A 515 -7.21 2.68 16.77
N ILE A 516 -7.99 2.69 15.69
CA ILE A 516 -8.04 1.56 14.75
C ILE A 516 -6.66 1.31 14.12
N MET A 517 -6.02 2.35 13.61
CA MET A 517 -4.70 2.25 12.99
C MET A 517 -3.64 1.75 13.98
N GLY A 518 -3.62 2.29 15.19
CA GLY A 518 -2.68 1.85 16.22
C GLY A 518 -2.88 0.42 16.67
N LEU A 519 -4.12 -0.02 16.85
CA LEU A 519 -4.44 -1.42 17.16
C LEU A 519 -4.10 -2.36 16.00
N SER A 520 -4.14 -1.88 14.76
CA SER A 520 -3.80 -2.66 13.56
C SER A 520 -2.30 -2.64 13.21
N PHE A 521 -1.46 -1.99 14.03
CA PHE A 521 -0.04 -1.78 13.73
C PHE A 521 0.19 -0.92 12.47
N ILE A 522 -0.59 0.14 12.31
CA ILE A 522 -0.46 1.12 11.21
C ILE A 522 0.04 2.45 11.80
N THR A 523 1.34 2.68 11.74
CA THR A 523 2.01 3.82 12.38
C THR A 523 1.68 5.16 11.71
N GLU A 524 1.30 5.13 10.44
CA GLU A 524 1.03 6.28 9.58
C GLU A 524 -0.12 7.16 10.08
N GLY A 525 -0.98 6.68 10.97
CA GLY A 525 -2.00 7.49 11.63
C GLY A 525 -1.45 8.69 12.42
N ALA A 526 -0.19 8.63 12.83
CA ALA A 526 0.51 9.72 13.50
C ALA A 526 1.01 10.84 12.56
N ILE A 527 1.07 10.60 11.24
CA ILE A 527 1.70 11.52 10.30
C ILE A 527 1.06 12.91 10.27
N PRO A 528 -0.28 13.08 10.21
CA PRO A 528 -0.89 14.41 10.18
C PRO A 528 -0.49 15.27 11.38
N PHE A 529 -0.40 14.65 12.56
CA PHE A 529 -0.01 15.31 13.80
C PHE A 529 1.47 15.67 13.84
N ALA A 530 2.33 14.78 13.35
CA ALA A 530 3.76 15.03 13.23
C ALA A 530 4.06 16.10 12.17
N ALA A 531 3.29 16.17 11.09
CA ALA A 531 3.43 17.20 10.08
C ALA A 531 3.05 18.60 10.63
N SER A 532 1.99 18.68 11.45
CA SER A 532 1.56 19.95 12.05
C SER A 532 2.46 20.43 13.19
N ASP A 533 3.04 19.52 13.98
CA ASP A 533 3.85 19.88 15.18
C ASP A 533 4.94 18.81 15.46
N PRO A 534 5.97 18.70 14.59
CA PRO A 534 6.95 17.61 14.68
C PRO A 534 7.72 17.57 15.98
N LEU A 535 8.09 18.73 16.53
CA LEU A 535 8.91 18.81 17.74
C LEU A 535 8.16 18.41 19.02
N ARG A 536 6.82 18.46 19.01
CA ARG A 536 6.01 18.08 20.17
C ARG A 536 5.33 16.72 20.01
N ILE A 537 5.33 16.14 18.82
CA ILE A 537 4.73 14.83 18.54
C ILE A 537 5.80 13.74 18.42
N ILE A 538 6.84 13.95 17.59
CA ILE A 538 7.83 12.91 17.31
C ILE A 538 8.61 12.47 18.56
N PRO A 539 9.25 13.36 19.35
CA PRO A 539 10.07 12.91 20.47
C PRO A 539 9.30 12.11 21.53
N PRO A 540 8.09 12.52 21.97
CA PRO A 540 7.28 11.72 22.89
C PRO A 540 6.89 10.35 22.33
N CYS A 541 6.54 10.28 21.04
CA CYS A 541 6.24 9.02 20.38
C CYS A 541 7.47 8.10 20.33
N VAL A 542 8.64 8.63 20.03
CA VAL A 542 9.92 7.85 20.03
C VAL A 542 10.20 7.30 21.43
N VAL A 543 10.07 8.11 22.48
CA VAL A 543 10.27 7.65 23.87
C VAL A 543 9.26 6.57 24.24
N GLY A 544 7.98 6.78 23.95
CA GLY A 544 6.92 5.79 24.22
C GLY A 544 7.15 4.48 23.46
N SER A 545 7.48 4.55 22.18
CA SER A 545 7.78 3.40 21.33
C SER A 545 9.03 2.64 21.79
N ALA A 546 10.08 3.36 22.20
CA ALA A 546 11.30 2.75 22.74
C ALA A 546 11.00 2.00 24.05
N ILE A 547 10.18 2.57 24.92
CA ILE A 547 9.76 1.91 26.18
C ILE A 547 8.94 0.66 25.87
N ALA A 548 7.98 0.73 24.92
CA ALA A 548 7.17 -0.44 24.54
C ALA A 548 8.04 -1.56 23.97
N GLY A 549 8.98 -1.24 23.08
CA GLY A 549 9.92 -2.22 22.54
C GLY A 549 10.83 -2.85 23.57
N ALA A 550 11.37 -2.03 24.51
CA ALA A 550 12.17 -2.51 25.62
C ALA A 550 11.40 -3.45 26.54
N LEU A 551 10.17 -3.08 26.92
CA LEU A 551 9.30 -3.90 27.77
C LEU A 551 8.85 -5.19 27.06
N SER A 552 8.57 -5.14 25.77
CA SER A 552 8.26 -6.34 24.98
C SER A 552 9.41 -7.37 25.07
N MET A 553 10.66 -6.93 24.93
CA MET A 553 11.83 -7.78 25.10
C MET A 553 12.01 -8.27 26.54
N ALA A 554 11.83 -7.36 27.53
CA ALA A 554 11.97 -7.69 28.96
C ALA A 554 10.93 -8.74 29.40
N PHE A 555 9.74 -8.70 28.83
CA PHE A 555 8.65 -9.67 29.09
C PHE A 555 8.76 -10.96 28.29
N GLY A 556 9.79 -11.09 27.43
CA GLY A 556 9.97 -12.26 26.58
C GLY A 556 8.88 -12.43 25.53
N CYS A 557 8.28 -11.33 25.08
CA CYS A 557 7.26 -11.40 24.03
C CYS A 557 7.89 -11.80 22.68
N GLY A 558 7.20 -12.68 21.93
CA GLY A 558 7.64 -13.12 20.61
C GLY A 558 6.48 -13.11 19.62
N SER A 559 6.65 -12.51 18.43
CA SER A 559 5.63 -12.52 17.39
C SER A 559 6.06 -13.34 16.18
N ARG A 560 5.28 -14.37 15.87
CA ARG A 560 5.45 -15.16 14.64
C ARG A 560 4.80 -14.51 13.43
N ALA A 561 3.91 -13.53 13.66
CA ALA A 561 3.32 -12.73 12.59
C ALA A 561 4.13 -11.45 12.37
N PRO A 562 4.39 -11.08 11.12
CA PRO A 562 5.12 -9.85 10.79
C PRO A 562 4.25 -8.60 10.88
N HIS A 563 2.94 -8.75 10.93
CA HIS A 563 1.96 -7.68 10.96
C HIS A 563 0.66 -8.12 11.61
N GLY A 564 -0.25 -7.16 11.90
CA GLY A 564 -1.60 -7.44 12.36
C GLY A 564 -1.95 -6.85 13.73
N GLY A 565 -0.99 -6.40 14.52
CA GLY A 565 -1.24 -5.73 15.80
C GLY A 565 -2.06 -6.61 16.75
N ILE A 566 -3.21 -6.07 17.23
CA ILE A 566 -4.08 -6.78 18.17
C ILE A 566 -4.71 -8.04 17.56
N PHE A 567 -4.89 -8.09 16.24
CA PHE A 567 -5.54 -9.24 15.58
C PHE A 567 -4.70 -10.51 15.63
N VAL A 568 -3.41 -10.39 15.89
CA VAL A 568 -2.48 -11.53 16.00
C VAL A 568 -2.07 -11.82 17.45
N ILE A 569 -2.73 -11.20 18.43
CA ILE A 569 -2.38 -11.34 19.86
C ILE A 569 -2.41 -12.79 20.34
N GLY A 570 -3.27 -13.63 19.77
CA GLY A 570 -3.40 -15.03 20.14
C GLY A 570 -2.20 -15.90 19.77
N ILE A 571 -1.28 -15.40 18.93
CA ILE A 571 -0.05 -16.08 18.54
C ILE A 571 1.22 -15.34 18.99
N ILE A 572 1.05 -14.29 19.78
CA ILE A 572 2.16 -13.59 20.41
C ILE A 572 2.47 -14.28 21.75
N ASP A 573 3.72 -14.69 21.90
CA ASP A 573 4.19 -15.23 23.16
C ASP A 573 4.06 -14.16 24.26
N HIS A 574 3.51 -14.52 25.39
CA HIS A 574 3.17 -13.61 26.49
C HIS A 574 2.25 -12.44 26.06
N GLY A 575 1.24 -12.70 25.23
CA GLY A 575 0.30 -11.70 24.68
C GLY A 575 -0.21 -10.64 25.68
N PRO A 576 -0.68 -11.01 26.91
CA PRO A 576 -1.07 -10.01 27.91
C PRO A 576 0.04 -9.04 28.30
N MET A 577 1.29 -9.50 28.40
CA MET A 577 2.45 -8.65 28.69
C MET A 577 2.82 -7.78 27.49
N PHE A 578 2.61 -8.27 26.27
CA PHE A 578 2.75 -7.48 25.05
C PHE A 578 1.77 -6.30 25.03
N LEU A 579 0.49 -6.52 25.37
CA LEU A 579 -0.50 -5.44 25.48
C LEU A 579 -0.14 -4.45 26.60
N LEU A 580 0.37 -4.94 27.71
CA LEU A 580 0.84 -4.09 28.81
C LEU A 580 2.01 -3.20 28.36
N ALA A 581 2.97 -3.73 27.61
CA ALA A 581 4.09 -2.98 27.06
C ALA A 581 3.62 -1.84 26.14
N ILE A 582 2.66 -2.13 25.24
CA ILE A 582 2.05 -1.13 24.34
C ILE A 582 1.31 -0.06 25.16
N LEU A 583 0.50 -0.46 26.13
CA LEU A 583 -0.27 0.46 26.97
C LEU A 583 0.65 1.43 27.73
N ILE A 584 1.71 0.90 28.37
CA ILE A 584 2.70 1.73 29.06
C ILE A 584 3.36 2.70 28.10
N GLY A 585 3.83 2.24 26.93
CA GLY A 585 4.44 3.08 25.92
C GLY A 585 3.48 4.16 25.40
N ALA A 586 2.22 3.81 25.14
CA ALA A 586 1.20 4.75 24.66
C ALA A 586 0.87 5.82 25.72
N VAL A 587 0.78 5.43 27.00
CA VAL A 587 0.56 6.39 28.12
C VAL A 587 1.76 7.32 28.28
N VAL A 588 2.98 6.81 28.21
CA VAL A 588 4.19 7.65 28.27
C VAL A 588 4.25 8.60 27.08
N GLY A 589 3.98 8.11 25.86
CA GLY A 589 3.91 8.94 24.67
C GLY A 589 2.83 10.02 24.80
N MET A 590 1.62 9.66 25.24
CA MET A 590 0.54 10.61 25.54
C MET A 590 0.99 11.68 26.55
N ALA A 591 1.56 11.25 27.66
CA ALA A 591 2.00 12.19 28.70
C ALA A 591 3.05 13.18 28.15
N GLY A 592 4.01 12.70 27.37
CA GLY A 592 5.01 13.54 26.72
C GLY A 592 4.39 14.54 25.73
N ILE A 593 3.45 14.11 24.88
CA ILE A 593 2.71 14.99 23.97
C ILE A 593 1.98 16.09 24.76
N VAL A 594 1.26 15.70 25.81
CA VAL A 594 0.50 16.63 26.63
C VAL A 594 1.40 17.62 27.36
N LEU A 595 2.56 17.21 27.83
CA LEU A 595 3.52 18.11 28.48
C LEU A 595 4.10 19.15 27.52
N LEU A 596 4.37 18.76 26.28
CA LEU A 596 5.00 19.63 25.28
C LEU A 596 3.99 20.51 24.52
N LYS A 597 2.81 19.98 24.18
CA LYS A 597 1.79 20.70 23.41
C LYS A 597 0.96 21.59 24.33
N LYS A 598 1.03 22.91 24.14
CA LYS A 598 0.28 23.89 24.95
C LYS A 598 -1.21 23.85 24.64
N PRO A 599 -2.11 24.19 25.62
CA PRO A 599 -3.52 24.38 25.32
C PRO A 599 -3.72 25.44 24.24
N LEU A 600 -4.64 25.17 23.30
CA LEU A 600 -5.07 26.17 22.34
C LEU A 600 -5.79 27.30 23.07
N LYS A 601 -5.60 28.53 22.62
CA LYS A 601 -6.39 29.66 23.14
C LYS A 601 -7.86 29.39 22.76
N ALA A 602 -8.76 29.52 23.71
CA ALA A 602 -10.18 29.54 23.40
C ALA A 602 -10.47 30.82 22.59
N ASP A 603 -10.89 30.64 21.34
CA ASP A 603 -11.46 31.72 20.52
C ASP A 603 -12.88 32.00 21.02
#